data_e379afb5c4f5a48f28c4af219de98e46
#
_entry.id   e379afb5c4f5a48f28c4af219de98e46
#
_cell.length_a   1.000
_cell.length_b   1.000
_cell.length_c   1.000
_cell.angle_alpha   90.00
_cell.angle_beta   90.00
_cell.angle_gamma   90.00
#
_symmetry.space_group_name_H-M   'P 1'
#
loop_
_entity.id
_entity.type
_entity.pdbx_description
1 polymer ?
#
loop_
_entity_poly.entity_id
_entity_poly.type
_entity_poly.pdbx_seq_one_letter_code
_entity_poly.pdbx_strand_id
1 'polypeptide(L)'
;GGIAWHLGDEPFMNSTDNWLDELKLRFSIGEKGNGAEGTSIYLGSYASGNNYMGMSAIKPSTMQLNRLKWETTTEYNTGFDISLFKNRVSLTLDVYQKYTRDMLQKKMSAPTSIGYGDDYKLSYFNSGKMTNKGWELRADVVALQTKDFRLGFNFNISRNVNKITEIPVNYTEENYTFDNGNYAFRYEENRPLGSFYGYRYKGVYQNAEATYAHDGEGNVMKDISGNAIVMRNGTYKVAPGDAIYEDINHDGVINQYDIVYLGNSQPRFTGGCGFNISYKQFKLVANFY
;
A
#
# COMPACT_ATOMS: atom_id res chain seq x y z
N GLY A 1 5.56 8.41 -24.16
CA GLY A 1 5.35 9.65 -24.92
C GLY A 1 4.58 10.66 -24.11
N GLY A 2 4.62 11.93 -24.54
CA GLY A 2 3.86 12.98 -23.87
C GLY A 2 3.66 14.17 -24.79
N ILE A 3 2.67 14.97 -24.47
CA ILE A 3 2.35 16.25 -25.11
C ILE A 3 2.23 17.34 -24.03
N ALA A 4 2.54 18.54 -24.43
CA ALA A 4 2.35 19.72 -23.58
C ALA A 4 1.72 20.82 -24.44
N TRP A 5 0.75 21.51 -23.87
CA TRP A 5 0.04 22.61 -24.52
C TRP A 5 0.14 23.85 -23.64
N HIS A 6 0.73 24.91 -24.19
CA HIS A 6 0.80 26.22 -23.57
C HIS A 6 -0.49 26.98 -23.85
N LEU A 7 -1.49 26.74 -23.01
CA LEU A 7 -2.81 27.37 -23.13
C LEU A 7 -2.76 28.87 -22.94
N GLY A 8 -1.84 29.36 -22.07
CA GLY A 8 -1.66 30.77 -21.82
C GLY A 8 -1.26 31.61 -23.06
N ASP A 9 -0.58 30.97 -24.02
CA ASP A 9 -0.09 31.62 -25.24
C ASP A 9 -1.15 31.67 -26.36
N GLU A 10 -2.34 31.10 -26.13
CA GLU A 10 -3.39 31.03 -27.13
C GLU A 10 -4.16 32.38 -27.27
N PRO A 11 -4.53 32.79 -28.47
CA PRO A 11 -5.20 34.09 -28.71
C PRO A 11 -6.48 34.34 -27.91
N PHE A 12 -7.21 33.27 -27.56
CA PHE A 12 -8.42 33.36 -26.74
C PHE A 12 -8.13 33.66 -25.25
N MET A 13 -6.85 33.56 -24.83
CA MET A 13 -6.40 33.82 -23.46
C MET A 13 -5.81 35.24 -23.29
N ASN A 14 -5.67 36.04 -24.34
CA ASN A 14 -5.08 37.37 -24.27
C ASN A 14 -5.71 38.32 -23.23
N SER A 15 -6.99 38.09 -22.88
CA SER A 15 -7.66 38.85 -21.82
C SER A 15 -7.13 38.58 -20.41
N THR A 16 -6.35 37.51 -20.22
CA THR A 16 -5.81 37.10 -18.94
C THR A 16 -4.35 37.53 -18.71
N ASP A 17 -3.67 38.10 -19.72
CA ASP A 17 -2.23 38.44 -19.70
C ASP A 17 -1.82 39.36 -18.54
N ASN A 18 -2.78 40.11 -17.96
CA ASN A 18 -2.51 41.00 -16.84
C ASN A 18 -2.18 40.29 -15.53
N TRP A 19 -2.63 39.02 -15.36
CA TRP A 19 -2.49 38.30 -14.13
C TRP A 19 -2.04 36.84 -14.30
N LEU A 20 -2.25 36.25 -15.47
CA LEU A 20 -1.85 34.89 -15.82
C LEU A 20 -0.59 34.94 -16.68
N ASP A 21 0.54 34.46 -16.14
CA ASP A 21 1.83 34.47 -16.84
C ASP A 21 2.09 33.15 -17.59
N GLU A 22 1.59 32.05 -17.05
CA GLU A 22 1.69 30.72 -17.67
C GLU A 22 0.49 29.87 -17.30
N LEU A 23 -0.08 29.20 -18.30
CA LEU A 23 -1.01 28.09 -18.13
C LEU A 23 -0.62 27.00 -19.10
N LYS A 24 -0.07 25.91 -18.57
CA LYS A 24 0.39 24.78 -19.37
C LYS A 24 -0.26 23.50 -18.93
N LEU A 25 -0.83 22.79 -19.88
CA LEU A 25 -1.38 21.46 -19.70
C LEU A 25 -0.39 20.42 -20.21
N ARG A 26 -0.11 19.41 -19.40
CA ARG A 26 0.77 18.29 -19.73
C ARG A 26 0.00 16.97 -19.66
N PHE A 27 0.22 16.12 -20.63
CA PHE A 27 -0.23 14.75 -20.60
C PHE A 27 0.91 13.82 -20.99
N SER A 28 1.10 12.75 -20.24
CA SER A 28 2.11 11.75 -20.57
C SER A 28 1.61 10.34 -20.30
N ILE A 29 2.10 9.42 -21.12
CA ILE A 29 1.94 7.98 -20.98
C ILE A 29 3.30 7.31 -21.11
N GLY A 30 3.60 6.41 -20.19
CA GLY A 30 4.83 5.64 -20.20
C GLY A 30 4.62 4.22 -19.70
N GLU A 31 5.48 3.34 -20.15
CA GLU A 31 5.57 1.98 -19.64
C GLU A 31 7.02 1.72 -19.19
N LYS A 32 7.16 1.11 -18.02
CA LYS A 32 8.44 0.72 -17.45
C LYS A 32 8.40 -0.70 -16.91
N GLY A 33 9.49 -1.44 -17.12
CA GLY A 33 9.68 -2.78 -16.60
C GLY A 33 10.55 -2.76 -15.35
N ASN A 34 10.26 -3.66 -14.41
CA ASN A 34 11.11 -3.96 -13.26
C ASN A 34 11.41 -5.46 -13.25
N GLY A 35 12.69 -5.81 -13.27
CA GLY A 35 13.14 -7.20 -13.26
C GLY A 35 13.28 -7.74 -11.85
N ALA A 36 13.27 -9.06 -11.73
CA ALA A 36 13.60 -9.73 -10.48
C ALA A 36 15.08 -9.52 -10.10
N GLU A 37 15.37 -9.46 -8.81
CA GLU A 37 16.73 -9.36 -8.31
C GLU A 37 17.51 -10.63 -8.60
N GLY A 38 18.68 -10.50 -9.24
CA GLY A 38 19.60 -11.59 -9.56
C GLY A 38 19.66 -11.91 -11.06
N THR A 39 20.86 -12.23 -11.52
CA THR A 39 21.16 -12.43 -12.95
C THR A 39 20.80 -13.82 -13.48
N SER A 40 20.61 -14.82 -12.61
CA SER A 40 20.44 -16.23 -12.98
C SER A 40 19.22 -16.89 -12.37
N ILE A 41 18.25 -16.12 -11.89
CA ILE A 41 17.08 -16.62 -11.16
C ILE A 41 16.12 -17.48 -12.00
N TYR A 42 16.22 -17.37 -13.32
CA TYR A 42 15.42 -18.14 -14.28
C TYR A 42 16.06 -19.49 -14.64
N LEU A 43 17.31 -19.73 -14.23
CA LEU A 43 18.03 -20.96 -14.55
C LEU A 43 17.71 -22.06 -13.53
N GLY A 44 17.53 -23.27 -14.06
CA GLY A 44 17.51 -24.47 -13.23
C GLY A 44 18.91 -24.84 -12.74
N SER A 45 19.03 -25.29 -11.53
CA SER A 45 20.28 -25.81 -10.95
C SER A 45 20.08 -27.16 -10.30
N TYR A 46 21.17 -27.88 -10.14
CA TYR A 46 21.23 -29.17 -9.49
C TYR A 46 22.19 -29.10 -8.30
N ALA A 47 21.87 -29.79 -7.23
CA ALA A 47 22.74 -29.93 -6.06
C ALA A 47 23.13 -31.41 -5.86
N SER A 48 24.37 -31.62 -5.48
CA SER A 48 24.84 -32.92 -4.98
C SER A 48 24.78 -32.92 -3.45
N GLY A 49 24.71 -34.08 -2.83
CA GLY A 49 24.78 -34.17 -1.37
C GLY A 49 23.91 -35.24 -0.73
N ASN A 50 22.99 -35.85 -1.47
CA ASN A 50 22.27 -37.02 -1.02
C ASN A 50 22.97 -38.27 -1.54
N ASN A 51 23.20 -39.26 -0.67
CA ASN A 51 23.71 -40.55 -1.07
C ASN A 51 22.55 -41.53 -1.28
N TYR A 52 22.55 -42.21 -2.43
CA TYR A 52 21.67 -43.33 -2.70
C TYR A 52 22.52 -44.59 -2.81
N MET A 53 22.30 -45.54 -1.94
CA MET A 53 23.04 -46.80 -1.87
C MET A 53 24.57 -46.61 -1.87
N GLY A 54 25.09 -45.60 -1.13
CA GLY A 54 26.53 -45.30 -1.03
C GLY A 54 27.11 -44.49 -2.21
N MET A 55 26.32 -44.16 -3.22
CA MET A 55 26.73 -43.34 -4.34
C MET A 55 26.18 -41.91 -4.21
N SER A 56 26.99 -40.93 -4.60
CA SER A 56 26.57 -39.53 -4.65
C SER A 56 25.43 -39.35 -5.65
N ALA A 57 24.30 -38.86 -5.17
CA ALA A 57 23.14 -38.53 -6.01
C ALA A 57 23.09 -37.01 -6.31
N ILE A 58 22.59 -36.68 -7.47
CA ILE A 58 22.31 -35.30 -7.89
C ILE A 58 20.78 -35.11 -7.92
N LYS A 59 20.30 -34.06 -7.28
CA LYS A 59 18.88 -33.70 -7.31
C LYS A 59 18.69 -32.27 -7.85
N PRO A 60 17.55 -31.97 -8.47
CA PRO A 60 17.21 -30.59 -8.82
C PRO A 60 17.18 -29.71 -7.56
N SER A 61 17.78 -28.52 -7.65
CA SER A 61 17.86 -27.54 -6.57
C SER A 61 16.97 -26.34 -6.83
N THR A 62 16.98 -25.84 -8.05
CA THR A 62 16.09 -24.75 -8.50
C THR A 62 15.42 -25.13 -9.80
N MET A 63 14.15 -24.75 -9.93
CA MET A 63 13.39 -24.97 -11.17
C MET A 63 13.73 -23.89 -12.19
N GLN A 64 13.80 -24.29 -13.46
CA GLN A 64 13.91 -23.33 -14.55
C GLN A 64 12.58 -22.58 -14.74
N LEU A 65 12.65 -21.25 -14.77
CA LEU A 65 11.50 -20.36 -14.87
C LEU A 65 11.36 -19.78 -16.30
N ASN A 66 11.00 -20.62 -17.26
CA ASN A 66 10.92 -20.24 -18.68
C ASN A 66 9.90 -19.15 -19.02
N ARG A 67 8.94 -18.90 -18.12
CA ARG A 67 7.85 -17.92 -18.32
C ARG A 67 7.97 -16.70 -17.44
N LEU A 68 9.11 -16.55 -16.74
CA LEU A 68 9.34 -15.38 -15.92
C LEU A 68 9.43 -14.14 -16.79
N LYS A 69 8.64 -13.13 -16.47
CA LYS A 69 8.56 -11.83 -17.14
C LYS A 69 8.97 -10.72 -16.18
N TRP A 70 9.26 -9.57 -16.74
CA TRP A 70 9.37 -8.36 -15.94
C TRP A 70 8.01 -7.92 -15.45
N GLU A 71 7.97 -7.42 -14.24
CA GLU A 71 6.85 -6.65 -13.75
C GLU A 71 6.72 -5.37 -14.59
N THR A 72 5.53 -5.09 -15.07
CA THR A 72 5.31 -3.97 -15.98
C THR A 72 4.35 -2.97 -15.35
N THR A 73 4.77 -1.69 -15.31
CA THR A 73 3.94 -0.58 -14.85
C THR A 73 3.67 0.38 -16.01
N THR A 74 2.40 0.54 -16.36
CA THR A 74 1.92 1.57 -17.27
C THR A 74 1.44 2.77 -16.44
N GLU A 75 1.93 3.95 -16.75
CA GLU A 75 1.63 5.21 -16.05
C GLU A 75 0.99 6.21 -16.98
N TYR A 76 -0.12 6.78 -16.55
CA TYR A 76 -0.77 7.95 -17.14
C TYR A 76 -0.61 9.12 -16.19
N ASN A 77 -0.17 10.25 -16.68
CA ASN A 77 -0.04 11.47 -15.89
C ASN A 77 -0.63 12.66 -16.65
N THR A 78 -1.40 13.48 -15.93
CA THR A 78 -1.91 14.78 -16.40
C THR A 78 -1.47 15.83 -15.42
N GLY A 79 -0.78 16.84 -15.92
CA GLY A 79 -0.23 17.94 -15.11
C GLY A 79 -0.71 19.30 -15.59
N PHE A 80 -0.83 20.23 -14.63
CA PHE A 80 -1.12 21.64 -14.86
C PHE A 80 -0.02 22.46 -14.21
N ASP A 81 0.61 23.35 -15.01
CA ASP A 81 1.54 24.35 -14.51
C ASP A 81 0.89 25.71 -14.68
N ILE A 82 0.80 26.48 -13.61
CA ILE A 82 0.13 27.78 -13.55
C ILE A 82 1.08 28.76 -12.90
N SER A 83 1.35 29.90 -13.56
CA SER A 83 2.07 31.01 -12.98
C SER A 83 1.24 32.30 -13.06
N LEU A 84 1.19 33.02 -11.96
CA LEU A 84 0.32 34.18 -11.78
C LEU A 84 1.10 35.39 -11.25
N PHE A 85 0.63 36.59 -11.59
CA PHE A 85 1.06 37.88 -11.02
C PHE A 85 2.56 38.14 -11.18
N LYS A 86 3.08 37.99 -12.40
CA LYS A 86 4.50 38.13 -12.74
C LYS A 86 5.36 37.10 -11.99
N ASN A 87 4.94 35.83 -12.06
CA ASN A 87 5.57 34.70 -11.41
C ASN A 87 5.67 34.82 -9.88
N ARG A 88 4.74 35.53 -9.25
CA ARG A 88 4.67 35.58 -7.78
C ARG A 88 4.02 34.39 -7.17
N VAL A 89 3.11 33.76 -7.88
CA VAL A 89 2.46 32.51 -7.47
C VAL A 89 2.69 31.49 -8.57
N SER A 90 3.31 30.38 -8.22
CA SER A 90 3.49 29.24 -9.11
C SER A 90 2.82 28.00 -8.50
N LEU A 91 1.97 27.34 -9.26
CA LEU A 91 1.24 26.16 -8.87
C LEU A 91 1.53 25.04 -9.87
N THR A 92 1.84 23.86 -9.38
CA THR A 92 1.94 22.65 -10.19
C THR A 92 1.01 21.60 -9.58
N LEU A 93 0.10 21.08 -10.39
CA LEU A 93 -0.80 19.98 -10.03
C LEU A 93 -0.55 18.83 -10.97
N ASP A 94 -0.21 17.66 -10.45
CA ASP A 94 -0.11 16.43 -11.19
C ASP A 94 -1.15 15.43 -10.68
N VAL A 95 -1.86 14.78 -11.59
CA VAL A 95 -2.80 13.67 -11.31
C VAL A 95 -2.36 12.47 -12.11
N TYR A 96 -2.12 11.35 -11.43
CA TYR A 96 -1.58 10.17 -12.07
C TYR A 96 -2.37 8.90 -11.75
N GLN A 97 -2.26 7.95 -12.66
CA GLN A 97 -2.73 6.59 -12.47
C GLN A 97 -1.69 5.61 -13.02
N LYS A 98 -1.29 4.65 -12.18
CA LYS A 98 -0.31 3.59 -12.50
C LYS A 98 -0.99 2.25 -12.41
N TYR A 99 -0.78 1.42 -13.43
CA TYR A 99 -1.23 0.03 -13.49
C TYR A 99 -0.01 -0.87 -13.50
N THR A 100 0.17 -1.66 -12.46
CA THR A 100 1.23 -2.67 -12.38
C THR A 100 0.62 -4.04 -12.64
N ARG A 101 1.20 -4.77 -13.58
CA ARG A 101 0.82 -6.13 -13.97
C ARG A 101 2.03 -7.05 -13.91
N ASP A 102 1.77 -8.35 -13.93
CA ASP A 102 2.80 -9.38 -13.86
C ASP A 102 3.74 -9.19 -12.64
N MET A 103 3.16 -8.80 -11.48
CA MET A 103 3.92 -8.53 -10.27
C MET A 103 4.80 -9.72 -9.90
N LEU A 104 6.05 -9.45 -9.54
CA LEU A 104 7.02 -10.48 -9.15
C LEU A 104 6.80 -10.88 -7.69
N GLN A 105 6.30 -12.08 -7.48
CA GLN A 105 6.11 -12.69 -6.17
C GLN A 105 7.24 -13.65 -5.83
N LYS A 106 7.62 -13.69 -4.55
CA LYS A 106 8.64 -14.60 -4.02
C LYS A 106 7.99 -15.74 -3.23
N LYS A 107 8.64 -16.91 -3.22
CA LYS A 107 8.36 -18.00 -2.27
C LYS A 107 6.99 -18.69 -2.43
N MET A 108 6.53 -18.92 -3.65
CA MET A 108 5.42 -19.84 -3.86
C MET A 108 5.86 -21.29 -3.59
N SER A 109 5.12 -22.01 -2.74
CA SER A 109 5.34 -23.44 -2.54
C SER A 109 4.99 -24.21 -3.82
N ALA A 110 5.86 -25.12 -4.21
CA ALA A 110 5.60 -26.01 -5.33
C ALA A 110 5.04 -27.34 -4.82
N PRO A 111 4.10 -27.99 -5.55
CA PRO A 111 3.62 -29.31 -5.18
C PRO A 111 4.76 -30.33 -5.08
N THR A 112 4.74 -31.18 -4.06
CA THR A 112 5.76 -32.22 -3.85
C THR A 112 5.85 -33.23 -5.00
N SER A 113 4.75 -33.40 -5.73
CA SER A 113 4.65 -34.23 -6.93
C SER A 113 5.59 -33.86 -8.08
N ILE A 114 6.15 -32.64 -8.06
CA ILE A 114 7.13 -32.24 -9.08
C ILE A 114 8.57 -32.69 -8.78
N GLY A 115 8.80 -33.35 -7.65
CA GLY A 115 10.07 -34.03 -7.32
C GLY A 115 11.14 -33.15 -6.69
N TYR A 116 10.85 -31.92 -6.27
CA TYR A 116 11.82 -31.03 -5.64
C TYR A 116 11.89 -31.14 -4.11
N GLY A 117 11.06 -31.93 -3.49
CA GLY A 117 10.96 -32.11 -2.02
C GLY A 117 9.95 -31.17 -1.37
N ASP A 118 9.67 -31.41 -0.08
CA ASP A 118 8.58 -30.77 0.65
C ASP A 118 8.81 -29.27 0.91
N ASP A 119 10.06 -28.82 0.97
CA ASP A 119 10.43 -27.43 1.27
C ASP A 119 10.73 -26.60 0.03
N TYR A 120 10.47 -27.13 -1.18
CA TYR A 120 10.81 -26.39 -2.39
C TYR A 120 9.91 -25.19 -2.60
N LYS A 121 10.52 -24.04 -2.74
CA LYS A 121 9.83 -22.79 -3.04
C LYS A 121 10.36 -22.22 -4.35
N LEU A 122 9.45 -21.87 -5.25
CA LEU A 122 9.82 -21.13 -6.45
C LEU A 122 10.46 -19.80 -6.06
N SER A 123 11.58 -19.44 -6.69
CA SER A 123 12.28 -18.18 -6.41
C SER A 123 11.40 -16.98 -6.73
N TYR A 124 10.78 -17.00 -7.91
CA TYR A 124 9.90 -15.96 -8.41
C TYR A 124 8.79 -16.54 -9.31
N PHE A 125 7.68 -15.84 -9.39
CA PHE A 125 6.65 -16.06 -10.38
C PHE A 125 5.89 -14.75 -10.61
N ASN A 126 5.35 -14.58 -11.81
CA ASN A 126 4.55 -13.42 -12.14
C ASN A 126 3.10 -13.68 -11.80
N SER A 127 2.55 -12.92 -10.88
CA SER A 127 1.15 -13.00 -10.50
C SER A 127 0.69 -11.77 -9.75
N GLY A 128 -0.57 -11.42 -9.98
CA GLY A 128 -1.17 -10.28 -9.31
C GLY A 128 -1.07 -8.98 -10.12
N LYS A 129 -1.98 -8.08 -9.79
CA LYS A 129 -2.07 -6.74 -10.35
C LYS A 129 -2.34 -5.71 -9.27
N MET A 130 -1.85 -4.51 -9.49
CA MET A 130 -2.00 -3.40 -8.55
C MET A 130 -2.26 -2.10 -9.28
N THR A 131 -3.01 -1.22 -8.67
CA THR A 131 -3.18 0.16 -9.15
C THR A 131 -2.74 1.16 -8.08
N ASN A 132 -2.13 2.24 -8.54
CA ASN A 132 -1.85 3.42 -7.74
C ASN A 132 -2.50 4.62 -8.42
N LYS A 133 -3.32 5.36 -7.70
CA LYS A 133 -3.93 6.61 -8.16
C LYS A 133 -3.58 7.71 -7.17
N GLY A 134 -3.15 8.84 -7.69
CA GLY A 134 -2.76 9.92 -6.81
C GLY A 134 -2.79 11.27 -7.47
N TRP A 135 -2.57 12.27 -6.64
CA TRP A 135 -2.35 13.64 -7.06
C TRP A 135 -1.29 14.31 -6.18
N GLU A 136 -0.60 15.26 -6.75
CA GLU A 136 0.45 16.03 -6.10
C GLU A 136 0.24 17.50 -6.44
N LEU A 137 0.20 18.34 -5.41
CA LEU A 137 0.10 19.79 -5.53
C LEU A 137 1.35 20.42 -4.94
N ARG A 138 1.98 21.29 -5.70
CA ARG A 138 3.04 22.17 -5.25
C ARG A 138 2.63 23.61 -5.47
N ALA A 139 2.90 24.46 -4.48
CA ALA A 139 2.69 25.89 -4.55
C ALA A 139 3.94 26.63 -4.06
N ASP A 140 4.44 27.56 -4.86
CA ASP A 140 5.51 28.47 -4.51
C ASP A 140 4.96 29.90 -4.62
N VAL A 141 5.07 30.68 -3.52
CA VAL A 141 4.49 32.02 -3.42
C VAL A 141 5.55 33.03 -2.99
N VAL A 142 5.73 34.09 -3.76
CA VAL A 142 6.51 35.25 -3.37
C VAL A 142 5.55 36.32 -2.80
N ALA A 143 5.38 36.29 -1.48
CA ALA A 143 4.40 37.12 -0.79
C ALA A 143 4.82 38.60 -0.80
N LEU A 144 6.12 38.86 -0.60
CA LEU A 144 6.66 40.19 -0.61
C LEU A 144 8.02 40.26 -1.30
N GLN A 145 8.22 41.22 -2.14
CA GLN A 145 9.51 41.44 -2.80
C GLN A 145 9.75 42.96 -2.94
N THR A 146 10.81 43.44 -2.33
CA THR A 146 11.34 44.81 -2.44
C THR A 146 12.80 44.75 -2.87
N LYS A 147 13.48 45.89 -2.98
CA LYS A 147 14.90 45.95 -3.35
C LYS A 147 15.79 45.14 -2.39
N ASP A 148 15.54 45.24 -1.08
CA ASP A 148 16.39 44.65 -0.04
C ASP A 148 15.74 43.49 0.70
N PHE A 149 14.45 43.20 0.49
CA PHE A 149 13.69 42.20 1.23
C PHE A 149 12.86 41.32 0.30
N ARG A 150 12.92 39.99 0.53
CA ARG A 150 12.06 39.00 -0.13
C ARG A 150 11.54 38.01 0.88
N LEU A 151 10.23 37.76 0.84
CA LEU A 151 9.54 36.72 1.62
C LEU A 151 8.84 35.78 0.65
N GLY A 152 9.18 34.51 0.73
CA GLY A 152 8.55 33.44 -0.05
C GLY A 152 8.09 32.31 0.83
N PHE A 153 7.07 31.61 0.37
CA PHE A 153 6.54 30.39 0.95
C PHE A 153 6.54 29.30 -0.09
N ASN A 154 6.79 28.07 0.35
CA ASN A 154 6.58 26.88 -0.44
C ASN A 154 5.65 25.91 0.30
N PHE A 155 4.86 25.20 -0.44
CA PHE A 155 3.92 24.22 0.08
C PHE A 155 3.84 23.04 -0.90
N ASN A 156 3.82 21.83 -0.39
CA ASN A 156 3.49 20.66 -1.19
C ASN A 156 2.58 19.73 -0.39
N ILE A 157 1.69 19.06 -1.09
CA ILE A 157 0.83 18.01 -0.53
C ILE A 157 0.57 16.98 -1.61
N SER A 158 0.58 15.72 -1.21
CA SER A 158 0.29 14.60 -2.09
C SER A 158 -0.60 13.57 -1.42
N ARG A 159 -1.34 12.87 -2.24
CA ARG A 159 -2.12 11.71 -1.84
C ARG A 159 -1.92 10.59 -2.85
N ASN A 160 -1.59 9.40 -2.37
CA ASN A 160 -1.55 8.18 -3.16
C ASN A 160 -2.54 7.16 -2.58
N VAL A 161 -3.31 6.52 -3.44
CA VAL A 161 -4.19 5.41 -3.08
C VAL A 161 -3.72 4.19 -3.85
N ASN A 162 -3.18 3.24 -3.11
CA ASN A 162 -2.76 1.94 -3.63
C ASN A 162 -3.90 0.93 -3.49
N LYS A 163 -4.06 0.05 -4.49
CA LYS A 163 -5.01 -1.07 -4.44
C LYS A 163 -4.45 -2.28 -5.14
N ILE A 164 -4.50 -3.42 -4.49
CA ILE A 164 -4.32 -4.73 -5.11
C ILE A 164 -5.61 -5.02 -5.88
N THR A 165 -5.52 -5.24 -7.19
CA THR A 165 -6.67 -5.50 -8.07
C THR A 165 -6.83 -6.96 -8.43
N GLU A 166 -5.78 -7.74 -8.27
CA GLU A 166 -5.78 -9.18 -8.50
C GLU A 166 -4.73 -9.84 -7.60
N ILE A 167 -5.14 -10.83 -6.84
CA ILE A 167 -4.25 -11.64 -6.00
C ILE A 167 -3.80 -12.87 -6.78
N PRO A 168 -2.58 -13.38 -6.54
CA PRO A 168 -2.13 -14.65 -7.12
C PRO A 168 -3.08 -15.80 -6.84
N VAL A 169 -3.40 -16.62 -7.86
CA VAL A 169 -4.34 -17.74 -7.77
C VAL A 169 -3.97 -18.76 -6.68
N ASN A 170 -2.70 -18.87 -6.35
CA ASN A 170 -2.19 -19.81 -5.33
C ASN A 170 -1.78 -19.07 -4.04
N TYR A 171 -2.30 -17.88 -3.82
CA TYR A 171 -2.14 -17.20 -2.55
C TYR A 171 -3.01 -17.87 -1.52
N THR A 172 -2.40 -18.71 -0.68
CA THR A 172 -3.08 -19.34 0.44
C THR A 172 -2.97 -18.44 1.67
N GLU A 173 -4.08 -18.31 2.37
CA GLU A 173 -4.18 -17.53 3.61
C GLU A 173 -3.37 -18.13 4.78
N GLU A 174 -2.67 -19.22 4.58
CA GLU A 174 -1.98 -20.01 5.61
C GLU A 174 -0.78 -19.32 6.27
N ASN A 175 -0.43 -18.12 5.85
CA ASN A 175 0.71 -17.38 6.43
C ASN A 175 0.32 -16.44 7.58
N TYR A 176 -0.86 -16.65 8.19
CA TYR A 176 -1.29 -15.87 9.34
C TYR A 176 -0.89 -16.55 10.65
N THR A 177 0.24 -16.14 11.17
CA THR A 177 0.51 -16.30 12.60
C THR A 177 0.18 -15.00 13.29
N PHE A 178 -0.98 -14.92 13.93
CA PHE A 178 -1.26 -13.92 14.94
C PHE A 178 -0.58 -14.40 16.21
N ASP A 179 0.54 -13.83 16.54
CA ASP A 179 1.20 -14.08 17.79
C ASP A 179 1.01 -12.86 18.71
N ASN A 180 0.22 -13.04 19.77
CA ASN A 180 0.07 -12.18 20.93
C ASN A 180 0.10 -10.66 20.66
N GLY A 181 -0.78 -10.17 19.81
CA GLY A 181 -0.92 -8.76 19.52
C GLY A 181 -0.06 -8.21 18.40
N ASN A 182 0.68 -9.04 17.70
CA ASN A 182 1.31 -8.66 16.45
C ASN A 182 0.27 -8.56 15.34
N TYR A 183 0.34 -7.50 14.53
CA TYR A 183 -0.49 -7.37 13.36
C TYR A 183 0.04 -8.25 12.24
N ALA A 184 -0.85 -8.93 11.52
CA ALA A 184 -0.49 -9.64 10.31
C ALA A 184 -0.67 -8.74 9.08
N PHE A 185 0.21 -8.92 8.09
CA PHE A 185 0.04 -8.36 6.77
C PHE A 185 -0.72 -9.37 5.90
N ARG A 186 -1.77 -8.90 5.25
CA ARG A 186 -2.60 -9.71 4.37
C ARG A 186 -2.75 -9.02 3.02
N TYR A 187 -2.67 -9.80 1.95
CA TYR A 187 -3.06 -9.34 0.63
C TYR A 187 -4.54 -9.67 0.41
N GLU A 188 -5.33 -8.65 0.21
CA GLU A 188 -6.75 -8.76 -0.09
C GLU A 188 -7.09 -7.90 -1.29
N GLU A 189 -7.94 -8.41 -2.18
CA GLU A 189 -8.39 -7.61 -3.32
C GLU A 189 -9.12 -6.35 -2.87
N ASN A 190 -8.91 -5.27 -3.60
CA ASN A 190 -9.42 -3.94 -3.31
C ASN A 190 -8.86 -3.29 -2.03
N ARG A 191 -7.83 -3.87 -1.40
CA ARG A 191 -7.11 -3.29 -0.26
C ARG A 191 -5.72 -2.81 -0.66
N PRO A 192 -5.15 -1.86 0.08
CA PRO A 192 -3.77 -1.42 -0.13
C PRO A 192 -2.76 -2.52 0.20
N LEU A 193 -1.63 -2.48 -0.48
CA LEU A 193 -0.44 -3.22 -0.06
C LEU A 193 0.01 -2.69 1.32
N GLY A 194 0.40 -3.60 2.23
CA GLY A 194 0.76 -3.23 3.60
C GLY A 194 -0.44 -2.96 4.51
N SER A 195 -1.57 -3.60 4.20
CA SER A 195 -2.76 -3.59 5.06
C SER A 195 -2.54 -4.41 6.32
N PHE A 196 -2.98 -3.86 7.46
CA PHE A 196 -2.96 -4.51 8.76
C PHE A 196 -4.31 -5.17 9.03
N TYR A 197 -4.26 -6.39 9.54
CA TYR A 197 -5.42 -7.16 9.94
C TYR A 197 -5.27 -7.62 11.39
N GLY A 198 -6.37 -7.74 12.09
CA GLY A 198 -6.41 -8.18 13.47
C GLY A 198 -7.80 -8.07 14.06
N TYR A 199 -7.91 -8.31 15.34
CA TYR A 199 -9.17 -8.17 16.08
C TYR A 199 -9.46 -6.69 16.35
N ARG A 200 -10.71 -6.29 16.13
CA ARG A 200 -11.13 -4.92 16.46
C ARG A 200 -11.45 -4.80 17.94
N TYR A 201 -10.63 -4.04 18.64
CA TYR A 201 -10.81 -3.76 20.07
C TYR A 201 -12.00 -2.83 20.31
N LYS A 202 -12.89 -3.19 21.27
CA LYS A 202 -14.10 -2.45 21.64
C LYS A 202 -14.10 -1.93 23.06
N GLY A 203 -13.14 -2.32 23.89
CA GLY A 203 -13.07 -1.90 25.29
C GLY A 203 -12.72 -3.06 26.22
N VAL A 204 -13.23 -3.00 27.46
CA VAL A 204 -12.95 -3.97 28.52
C VAL A 204 -14.28 -4.42 29.12
N TYR A 205 -14.45 -5.71 29.39
CA TYR A 205 -15.60 -6.27 30.06
C TYR A 205 -15.72 -5.70 31.47
N GLN A 206 -16.81 -4.98 31.76
CA GLN A 206 -16.99 -4.29 33.04
C GLN A 206 -17.56 -5.20 34.15
N ASN A 207 -18.35 -6.19 33.77
CA ASN A 207 -19.03 -7.12 34.69
C ASN A 207 -19.25 -8.48 34.03
N ALA A 208 -19.78 -9.45 34.77
CA ALA A 208 -20.02 -10.80 34.26
C ALA A 208 -21.08 -10.84 33.15
N GLU A 209 -22.12 -9.99 33.21
CA GLU A 209 -23.17 -9.96 32.18
C GLU A 209 -22.64 -9.45 30.83
N ALA A 210 -21.69 -8.51 30.88
CA ALA A 210 -21.03 -7.99 29.67
C ALA A 210 -20.24 -9.06 28.94
N THR A 211 -19.84 -10.17 29.61
CA THR A 211 -19.10 -11.27 28.98
C THR A 211 -19.97 -12.24 28.20
N TYR A 212 -21.29 -12.10 28.22
CA TYR A 212 -22.16 -13.00 27.47
C TYR A 212 -22.06 -12.80 25.97
N ALA A 213 -22.12 -13.90 25.23
CA ALA A 213 -22.16 -13.89 23.78
C ALA A 213 -23.54 -13.41 23.29
N HIS A 214 -23.54 -12.66 22.19
CA HIS A 214 -24.74 -12.14 21.56
C HIS A 214 -24.83 -12.61 20.11
N ASP A 215 -26.04 -12.95 19.68
CA ASP A 215 -26.32 -13.26 18.28
C ASP A 215 -26.32 -11.98 17.41
N GLY A 216 -26.53 -12.13 16.10
CA GLY A 216 -26.56 -11.01 15.14
C GLY A 216 -27.73 -10.03 15.38
N GLU A 217 -28.73 -10.38 16.18
CA GLU A 217 -29.86 -9.54 16.56
C GLU A 217 -29.63 -8.85 17.92
N GLY A 218 -28.55 -9.18 18.62
CA GLY A 218 -28.20 -8.62 19.92
C GLY A 218 -28.80 -9.35 21.12
N ASN A 219 -29.38 -10.53 20.93
CA ASN A 219 -29.91 -11.33 22.03
C ASN A 219 -28.79 -12.16 22.65
N VAL A 220 -28.86 -12.38 23.97
CA VAL A 220 -27.91 -13.25 24.67
C VAL A 220 -28.04 -14.68 24.19
N MET A 221 -26.96 -15.27 23.69
CA MET A 221 -26.90 -16.66 23.29
C MET A 221 -27.01 -17.59 24.51
N LYS A 222 -27.77 -18.68 24.38
CA LYS A 222 -28.00 -19.64 25.44
C LYS A 222 -27.63 -21.05 25.01
N ASP A 223 -27.14 -21.81 25.97
CA ASP A 223 -26.88 -23.27 25.78
C ASP A 223 -28.19 -24.09 25.79
N ILE A 224 -28.08 -25.38 25.55
CA ILE A 224 -29.23 -26.32 25.56
C ILE A 224 -29.96 -26.39 26.90
N SER A 225 -29.34 -25.94 27.98
CA SER A 225 -29.92 -25.88 29.33
C SER A 225 -30.51 -24.50 29.65
N GLY A 226 -30.46 -23.54 28.71
CA GLY A 226 -30.98 -22.18 28.88
C GLY A 226 -30.02 -21.21 29.57
N ASN A 227 -28.78 -21.60 29.88
CA ASN A 227 -27.79 -20.74 30.50
C ASN A 227 -27.12 -19.83 29.45
N ALA A 228 -26.79 -18.59 29.84
CA ALA A 228 -26.06 -17.68 28.98
C ALA A 228 -24.67 -18.22 28.62
N ILE A 229 -24.33 -18.16 27.34
CA ILE A 229 -23.01 -18.52 26.84
C ILE A 229 -22.05 -17.37 27.10
N VAL A 230 -20.92 -17.66 27.75
CA VAL A 230 -19.86 -16.69 27.96
C VAL A 230 -18.95 -16.68 26.73
N MET A 231 -18.61 -15.49 26.23
CA MET A 231 -17.64 -15.27 25.16
C MET A 231 -16.32 -15.99 25.43
N ARG A 232 -15.65 -16.39 24.38
CA ARG A 232 -14.33 -17.01 24.43
C ARG A 232 -13.35 -16.31 23.51
N ASN A 233 -12.08 -16.32 23.91
CA ASN A 233 -10.96 -15.99 23.03
C ASN A 233 -10.22 -17.30 22.72
N GLY A 234 -10.50 -17.92 21.59
CA GLY A 234 -10.16 -19.31 21.31
C GLY A 234 -10.77 -20.25 22.36
N THR A 235 -9.94 -20.91 23.14
CA THR A 235 -10.38 -21.83 24.21
C THR A 235 -10.61 -21.14 25.57
N TYR A 236 -10.10 -19.92 25.76
CA TYR A 236 -10.16 -19.17 27.00
C TYR A 236 -11.52 -18.48 27.17
N LYS A 237 -12.22 -18.74 28.27
CA LYS A 237 -13.43 -18.00 28.66
C LYS A 237 -13.05 -16.63 29.19
N VAL A 238 -13.63 -15.57 28.62
CA VAL A 238 -13.36 -14.21 29.08
C VAL A 238 -13.97 -13.92 30.43
N ALA A 239 -13.38 -13.00 31.18
CA ALA A 239 -13.81 -12.56 32.49
C ALA A 239 -13.90 -11.03 32.54
N PRO A 240 -14.58 -10.45 33.55
CA PRO A 240 -14.51 -9.00 33.80
C PRO A 240 -13.07 -8.54 33.93
N GLY A 241 -12.72 -7.45 33.23
CA GLY A 241 -11.35 -6.95 33.14
C GLY A 241 -10.59 -7.33 31.87
N ASP A 242 -11.08 -8.34 31.13
CA ASP A 242 -10.48 -8.75 29.86
C ASP A 242 -10.87 -7.79 28.71
N ALA A 243 -10.06 -7.81 27.65
CA ALA A 243 -10.30 -7.03 26.46
C ALA A 243 -11.51 -7.57 25.67
N ILE A 244 -12.37 -6.65 25.22
CA ILE A 244 -13.46 -6.95 24.31
C ILE A 244 -12.97 -6.83 22.87
N TYR A 245 -13.07 -7.90 22.10
CA TYR A 245 -12.91 -7.89 20.66
C TYR A 245 -14.26 -8.11 19.97
N GLU A 246 -14.40 -7.54 18.79
CA GLU A 246 -15.63 -7.66 18.01
C GLU A 246 -15.77 -9.07 17.45
N ASP A 247 -16.86 -9.74 17.80
CA ASP A 247 -17.30 -11.03 17.25
C ASP A 247 -18.07 -10.73 15.94
N ILE A 248 -17.44 -11.00 14.81
CA ILE A 248 -17.97 -10.62 13.48
C ILE A 248 -19.00 -11.63 12.99
N ASN A 249 -18.77 -12.90 13.25
CA ASN A 249 -19.66 -13.99 12.82
C ASN A 249 -20.75 -14.33 13.87
N HIS A 250 -20.68 -13.69 15.06
CA HIS A 250 -21.61 -13.89 16.18
C HIS A 250 -21.71 -15.36 16.63
N ASP A 251 -20.56 -16.07 16.68
CA ASP A 251 -20.51 -17.45 17.16
C ASP A 251 -20.14 -17.55 18.66
N GLY A 252 -19.81 -16.44 19.30
CA GLY A 252 -19.45 -16.34 20.71
C GLY A 252 -17.97 -16.71 20.97
N VAL A 253 -17.15 -16.85 19.93
CA VAL A 253 -15.74 -17.21 20.05
C VAL A 253 -14.88 -16.31 19.20
N ILE A 254 -14.03 -15.51 19.80
CA ILE A 254 -13.04 -14.72 19.07
C ILE A 254 -11.96 -15.65 18.50
N ASN A 255 -11.87 -15.70 17.20
CA ASN A 255 -10.95 -16.57 16.47
C ASN A 255 -10.57 -15.97 15.08
N GLN A 256 -9.97 -16.74 14.21
CA GLN A 256 -9.53 -16.29 12.89
C GLN A 256 -10.63 -15.70 11.99
N TYR A 257 -11.90 -16.02 12.24
CA TYR A 257 -13.04 -15.50 11.47
C TYR A 257 -13.44 -14.07 11.87
N ASP A 258 -12.92 -13.58 13.01
CA ASP A 258 -13.16 -12.22 13.52
C ASP A 258 -12.06 -11.23 13.15
N ILE A 259 -11.14 -11.68 12.33
CA ILE A 259 -10.04 -10.84 11.83
C ILE A 259 -10.55 -9.90 10.76
N VAL A 260 -10.37 -8.59 11.00
CA VAL A 260 -10.82 -7.52 10.11
C VAL A 260 -9.68 -6.60 9.69
N TYR A 261 -9.91 -5.88 8.60
CA TYR A 261 -9.02 -4.82 8.18
C TYR A 261 -8.99 -3.68 9.22
N LEU A 262 -7.82 -3.36 9.75
CA LEU A 262 -7.60 -2.32 10.75
C LEU A 262 -7.06 -1.02 10.17
N GLY A 263 -6.44 -1.08 9.01
CA GLY A 263 -5.80 0.06 8.37
C GLY A 263 -4.62 -0.36 7.50
N ASN A 264 -3.81 0.59 7.10
CA ASN A 264 -2.59 0.33 6.34
C ASN A 264 -1.45 1.25 6.81
N SER A 265 -0.22 0.90 6.43
CA SER A 265 1.00 1.62 6.81
C SER A 265 1.21 2.94 6.05
N GLN A 266 0.42 3.20 5.00
CA GLN A 266 0.60 4.38 4.17
C GLN A 266 -0.19 5.57 4.75
N PRO A 267 0.42 6.74 4.92
CA PRO A 267 -0.29 7.94 5.34
C PRO A 267 -1.30 8.36 4.25
N ARG A 268 -2.44 8.91 4.69
CA ARG A 268 -3.47 9.40 3.76
C ARG A 268 -3.00 10.59 2.93
N PHE A 269 -2.17 11.42 3.53
CA PHE A 269 -1.55 12.59 2.91
C PHE A 269 -0.11 12.68 3.36
N THR A 270 0.76 13.12 2.48
CA THR A 270 2.14 13.50 2.78
C THR A 270 2.35 14.90 2.25
N GLY A 271 3.15 15.71 2.93
CA GLY A 271 3.38 17.06 2.46
C GLY A 271 4.37 17.81 3.34
N GLY A 272 4.66 19.02 2.92
CA GLY A 272 5.55 19.90 3.63
C GLY A 272 5.24 21.34 3.33
N CYS A 273 5.72 22.22 4.18
CA CYS A 273 5.69 23.65 3.97
C CYS A 273 7.01 24.28 4.39
N GLY A 274 7.29 25.42 3.83
CA GLY A 274 8.49 26.17 4.19
C GLY A 274 8.35 27.64 3.91
N PHE A 275 9.30 28.40 4.43
CA PHE A 275 9.43 29.80 4.09
C PHE A 275 10.90 30.15 3.82
N ASN A 276 11.09 31.16 3.01
CA ASN A 276 12.39 31.75 2.74
C ASN A 276 12.30 33.27 2.91
N ILE A 277 13.21 33.79 3.71
CA ILE A 277 13.34 35.21 3.97
C ILE A 277 14.73 35.65 3.52
N SER A 278 14.81 36.65 2.70
CA SER A 278 16.08 37.27 2.33
C SER A 278 16.03 38.75 2.68
N TYR A 279 17.02 39.23 3.41
CA TYR A 279 17.20 40.65 3.73
C TYR A 279 18.64 41.06 3.46
N LYS A 280 18.86 41.85 2.45
CA LYS A 280 20.20 42.23 1.96
C LYS A 280 21.07 41.00 1.69
N GLN A 281 22.09 40.77 2.52
CA GLN A 281 23.03 39.65 2.40
C GLN A 281 22.62 38.43 3.24
N PHE A 282 21.60 38.57 4.09
CA PHE A 282 21.13 37.46 4.97
C PHE A 282 20.03 36.69 4.30
N LYS A 283 20.09 35.36 4.42
CA LYS A 283 19.05 34.45 3.95
C LYS A 283 18.73 33.44 5.02
N LEU A 284 17.44 33.30 5.36
CA LEU A 284 16.89 32.29 6.24
C LEU A 284 15.94 31.39 5.43
N VAL A 285 16.12 30.07 5.55
CA VAL A 285 15.24 29.07 4.95
C VAL A 285 14.84 28.07 6.01
N ALA A 286 13.55 27.79 6.15
CA ALA A 286 13.03 26.74 7.01
C ALA A 286 12.05 25.89 6.24
N ASN A 287 12.17 24.56 6.37
CA ASN A 287 11.28 23.56 5.76
C ASN A 287 10.79 22.60 6.83
N PHE A 288 9.52 22.24 6.75
CA PHE A 288 8.80 21.33 7.65
C PHE A 288 8.15 20.22 6.82
N TYR A 289 8.19 19.00 7.37
CA TYR A 289 7.62 17.79 6.76
C TYR A 289 6.65 17.13 7.72
#